data_2e7d00c097b1072898d906bed53d0482
#
_entry.id   2e7d00c097b1072898d906bed53d0482
#
_cell.length_a   1.000
_cell.length_b   1.000
_cell.length_c   1.000
_cell.angle_alpha   90.00
_cell.angle_beta   90.00
_cell.angle_gamma   90.00
#
_symmetry.space_group_name_H-M   'P 1'
#
loop_
_entity.id
_entity.type
_entity.pdbx_description
1 polymer ?
#
loop_
_entity_poly.entity_id
_entity_poly.type
_entity_poly.pdbx_seq_one_letter_code
_entity_poly.pdbx_strand_id
1 'polypeptide(L)'
;ALPIYVVRRIFSMALNGIGAHKIARILNDEKIPSPTAYKQLHGIHYRSALKNTNAALWSSPTVYQILHDQVYIGNMVQGKHKKISYKSEKTIWLPKSQWIVVENTHEAIIEREMFEMVQRMMQERTRSGEKGTIHPLAKKVVCGCCGSCMEQTGRQPRADGTQRRYIRCRMHQRAPEVCGNKTCTDMSALENAVLERIRAYAADYFEPEKVTLPEQD
;
A
#
# COMPACT_ATOMS: atom_id res chain seq x y z
N ALA A 1 -18.90 -0.45 13.65
CA ALA A 1 -17.69 -1.22 13.97
C ALA A 1 -17.67 -2.49 13.13
N LEU A 2 -16.50 -3.06 12.85
CA LEU A 2 -16.40 -4.39 12.23
C LEU A 2 -16.97 -5.44 13.18
N PRO A 3 -17.54 -6.53 12.66
CA PRO A 3 -17.91 -7.66 13.51
C PRO A 3 -16.71 -8.22 14.25
N ILE A 4 -16.87 -8.48 15.54
CA ILE A 4 -15.80 -8.95 16.44
C ILE A 4 -15.12 -10.22 15.92
N TYR A 5 -15.90 -11.15 15.34
CA TYR A 5 -15.37 -12.41 14.80
C TYR A 5 -14.36 -12.20 13.66
N VAL A 6 -14.55 -11.15 12.82
CA VAL A 6 -13.60 -10.83 11.74
C VAL A 6 -12.27 -10.38 12.31
N VAL A 7 -12.30 -9.54 13.37
CA VAL A 7 -11.08 -9.07 14.05
C VAL A 7 -10.33 -10.27 14.65
N ARG A 8 -11.01 -11.11 15.42
CA ARG A 8 -10.43 -12.32 16.03
C ARG A 8 -9.81 -13.23 14.97
N ARG A 9 -10.49 -13.41 13.83
CA ARG A 9 -9.99 -14.22 12.72
C ARG A 9 -8.72 -13.62 12.09
N ILE A 10 -8.66 -12.30 11.89
CA ILE A 10 -7.46 -11.62 11.39
C ILE A 10 -6.26 -11.88 12.29
N PHE A 11 -6.43 -11.75 13.61
CA PHE A 11 -5.36 -12.01 14.57
C PHE A 11 -4.95 -13.49 14.58
N SER A 12 -5.89 -14.43 14.54
CA SER A 12 -5.60 -15.86 14.44
C SER A 12 -4.80 -16.21 13.17
N MET A 13 -5.19 -15.66 12.02
CA MET A 13 -4.42 -15.85 10.77
C MET A 13 -3.01 -15.26 10.88
N ALA A 14 -2.84 -14.11 11.52
CA ALA A 14 -1.54 -13.48 11.71
C ALA A 14 -0.64 -14.33 12.61
N LEU A 15 -1.16 -14.92 13.70
CA LEU A 15 -0.46 -15.87 14.57
C LEU A 15 0.01 -17.11 13.81
N ASN A 16 -0.82 -17.63 12.90
CA ASN A 16 -0.47 -18.75 12.03
C ASN A 16 0.54 -18.36 10.93
N GLY A 17 1.16 -17.19 11.05
CA GLY A 17 2.19 -16.78 10.13
C GLY A 17 1.70 -16.25 8.80
N ILE A 18 0.40 -15.98 8.61
CA ILE A 18 -0.13 -15.43 7.37
C ILE A 18 0.11 -13.91 7.33
N GLY A 19 0.77 -13.41 6.27
CA GLY A 19 1.04 -11.98 6.13
C GLY A 19 -0.22 -11.16 5.78
N ALA A 20 -0.23 -9.87 6.13
CA ALA A 20 -1.37 -8.96 5.94
C ALA A 20 -1.91 -8.93 4.50
N HIS A 21 -1.04 -9.07 3.49
CA HIS A 21 -1.46 -9.14 2.09
C HIS A 21 -2.29 -10.40 1.80
N LYS A 22 -1.82 -11.56 2.28
CA LYS A 22 -2.53 -12.83 2.07
C LYS A 22 -3.83 -12.88 2.88
N ILE A 23 -3.85 -12.31 4.10
CA ILE A 23 -5.08 -12.16 4.91
C ILE A 23 -6.11 -11.34 4.16
N ALA A 24 -5.74 -10.15 3.63
CA ALA A 24 -6.65 -9.31 2.86
C ALA A 24 -7.23 -10.04 1.66
N ARG A 25 -6.42 -10.85 0.96
CA ARG A 25 -6.86 -11.65 -0.18
C ARG A 25 -7.87 -12.72 0.24
N ILE A 26 -7.59 -13.48 1.30
CA ILE A 26 -8.51 -14.50 1.82
C ILE A 26 -9.87 -13.90 2.16
N LEU A 27 -9.87 -12.74 2.86
CA LEU A 27 -11.10 -12.06 3.23
C LEU A 27 -11.91 -11.57 2.01
N ASN A 28 -11.23 -11.16 0.93
CA ASN A 28 -11.87 -10.78 -0.32
C ASN A 28 -12.43 -12.00 -1.07
N ASP A 29 -11.66 -13.08 -1.17
CA ASP A 29 -12.08 -14.33 -1.84
C ASP A 29 -13.34 -14.92 -1.16
N GLU A 30 -13.42 -14.77 0.15
CA GLU A 30 -14.59 -15.18 0.94
C GLU A 30 -15.73 -14.14 0.97
N LYS A 31 -15.57 -13.00 0.26
CA LYS A 31 -16.56 -11.92 0.20
C LYS A 31 -16.95 -11.33 1.55
N ILE A 32 -16.05 -11.39 2.54
CA ILE A 32 -16.27 -10.77 3.84
C ILE A 32 -16.17 -9.24 3.67
N PRO A 33 -17.19 -8.46 4.11
CA PRO A 33 -17.19 -7.02 3.92
C PRO A 33 -16.01 -6.34 4.62
N SER A 34 -15.29 -5.48 3.89
CA SER A 34 -14.28 -4.62 4.50
C SER A 34 -14.90 -3.58 5.44
N PRO A 35 -14.12 -2.87 6.30
CA PRO A 35 -14.65 -1.82 7.16
C PRO A 35 -15.47 -0.76 6.41
N THR A 36 -15.04 -0.41 5.21
CA THR A 36 -15.74 0.55 4.36
C THR A 36 -17.02 -0.05 3.78
N ALA A 37 -16.97 -1.26 3.24
CA ALA A 37 -18.14 -1.97 2.73
C ALA A 37 -19.19 -2.19 3.84
N TYR A 38 -18.74 -2.60 5.02
CA TYR A 38 -19.62 -2.77 6.18
C TYR A 38 -20.36 -1.49 6.56
N LYS A 39 -19.67 -0.34 6.58
CA LYS A 39 -20.30 0.96 6.84
C LYS A 39 -21.34 1.31 5.77
N GLN A 40 -21.02 1.09 4.50
CA GLN A 40 -21.93 1.34 3.39
C GLN A 40 -23.19 0.47 3.47
N LEU A 41 -23.05 -0.82 3.78
CA LEU A 41 -24.17 -1.77 3.97
C LEU A 41 -25.13 -1.35 5.09
N HIS A 42 -24.62 -0.65 6.11
CA HIS A 42 -25.40 -0.14 7.25
C HIS A 42 -25.84 1.32 7.09
N GLY A 43 -25.80 1.86 5.87
CA GLY A 43 -26.30 3.23 5.59
C GLY A 43 -25.44 4.35 6.20
N ILE A 44 -24.23 4.05 6.68
CA ILE A 44 -23.33 5.05 7.22
C ILE A 44 -22.62 5.74 6.05
N HIS A 45 -22.91 7.03 5.83
CA HIS A 45 -22.25 7.83 4.80
C HIS A 45 -20.77 8.00 5.11
N TYR A 46 -19.95 7.15 4.50
CA TYR A 46 -18.49 7.22 4.59
C TYR A 46 -17.89 7.44 3.20
N ARG A 47 -17.24 8.59 3.01
CA ARG A 47 -16.48 8.88 1.79
C ARG A 47 -15.05 8.35 1.97
N SER A 48 -14.69 7.34 1.19
CA SER A 48 -13.30 6.92 1.10
C SER A 48 -12.49 8.00 0.38
N ALA A 49 -11.30 8.32 0.89
CA ALA A 49 -10.34 9.20 0.20
C ALA A 49 -9.86 8.64 -1.15
N LEU A 50 -10.07 7.35 -1.39
CA LEU A 50 -9.75 6.68 -2.65
C LEU A 50 -10.89 6.90 -3.65
N LYS A 51 -10.72 7.89 -4.52
CA LYS A 51 -11.74 8.35 -5.48
C LYS A 51 -12.17 7.32 -6.55
N ASN A 52 -11.43 6.23 -6.76
CA ASN A 52 -11.56 5.38 -7.95
C ASN A 52 -11.91 3.91 -7.71
N THR A 53 -12.33 3.50 -6.53
CA THR A 53 -12.70 2.11 -6.31
C THR A 53 -14.15 1.99 -5.88
N ASN A 54 -15.01 1.57 -6.80
CA ASN A 54 -16.39 1.15 -6.50
C ASN A 54 -16.44 -0.09 -5.60
N ALA A 55 -15.33 -0.76 -5.40
CA ALA A 55 -15.21 -1.93 -4.56
C ALA A 55 -14.48 -1.57 -3.26
N ALA A 56 -15.22 -1.52 -2.18
CA ALA A 56 -14.67 -1.37 -0.84
C ALA A 56 -14.04 -2.69 -0.37
N LEU A 57 -12.93 -3.09 -1.01
CA LEU A 57 -12.23 -4.34 -0.75
C LEU A 57 -11.27 -4.24 0.44
N TRP A 58 -10.96 -5.39 1.04
CA TRP A 58 -9.86 -5.50 1.99
C TRP A 58 -8.53 -5.17 1.32
N SER A 59 -7.69 -4.45 2.02
CA SER A 59 -6.34 -4.12 1.57
C SER A 59 -5.31 -4.44 2.65
N SER A 60 -4.08 -4.72 2.24
CA SER A 60 -2.97 -4.99 3.17
C SER A 60 -2.78 -3.87 4.22
N PRO A 61 -2.83 -2.56 3.85
CA PRO A 61 -2.78 -1.49 4.84
C PRO A 61 -3.92 -1.52 5.86
N THR A 62 -5.13 -1.88 5.44
CA THR A 62 -6.29 -1.98 6.36
C THR A 62 -6.07 -3.11 7.38
N VAL A 63 -5.62 -4.28 6.92
CA VAL A 63 -5.30 -5.40 7.82
C VAL A 63 -4.14 -5.02 8.74
N TYR A 64 -3.10 -4.37 8.20
CA TYR A 64 -1.96 -3.90 8.98
C TYR A 64 -2.37 -2.93 10.09
N GLN A 65 -3.25 -1.97 9.80
CA GLN A 65 -3.80 -1.05 10.80
C GLN A 65 -4.55 -1.78 11.91
N ILE A 66 -5.40 -2.75 11.55
CA ILE A 66 -6.13 -3.56 12.54
C ILE A 66 -5.16 -4.30 13.46
N LEU A 67 -4.14 -4.95 12.90
CA LEU A 67 -3.16 -5.70 13.70
C LEU A 67 -2.29 -4.82 14.62
N HIS A 68 -2.20 -3.49 14.38
CA HIS A 68 -1.42 -2.55 15.19
C HIS A 68 -2.28 -1.66 16.09
N ASP A 69 -3.61 -1.74 16.00
CA ASP A 69 -4.47 -0.85 16.76
C ASP A 69 -4.74 -1.41 18.17
N GLN A 70 -4.25 -0.70 19.18
CA GLN A 70 -4.41 -1.07 20.57
C GLN A 70 -5.87 -1.00 21.08
N VAL A 71 -6.77 -0.45 20.29
CA VAL A 71 -8.20 -0.45 20.62
C VAL A 71 -8.73 -1.87 20.81
N TYR A 72 -8.16 -2.87 20.13
CA TYR A 72 -8.59 -4.26 20.26
C TYR A 72 -8.17 -4.96 21.55
N ILE A 73 -7.23 -4.38 22.30
CA ILE A 73 -6.82 -4.83 23.65
C ILE A 73 -7.37 -3.95 24.77
N GLY A 74 -8.41 -3.16 24.48
CA GLY A 74 -9.08 -2.34 25.49
C GLY A 74 -8.47 -0.96 25.73
N ASN A 75 -7.48 -0.52 24.95
CA ASN A 75 -6.81 0.77 25.10
C ASN A 75 -7.39 1.82 24.15
N MET A 76 -7.55 3.03 24.63
CA MET A 76 -7.85 4.19 23.78
C MET A 76 -6.57 4.94 23.46
N VAL A 77 -6.30 5.16 22.17
CA VAL A 77 -5.10 5.86 21.69
C VAL A 77 -5.51 7.10 20.88
N GLN A 78 -5.11 8.25 21.38
CA GLN A 78 -5.37 9.56 20.77
C GLN A 78 -4.07 10.31 20.44
N GLY A 79 -4.17 11.46 19.76
CA GLY A 79 -3.01 12.27 19.43
C GLY A 79 -2.06 11.63 18.41
N LYS A 80 -2.51 10.67 17.59
CA LYS A 80 -1.67 10.01 16.57
C LYS A 80 -1.20 10.98 15.48
N HIS A 81 -1.93 12.08 15.27
CA HIS A 81 -1.59 13.10 14.25
C HIS A 81 -2.10 14.48 14.66
N LYS A 82 -1.46 15.53 14.13
CA LYS A 82 -1.89 16.91 14.30
C LYS A 82 -1.90 17.65 12.97
N LYS A 83 -2.74 18.68 12.84
CA LYS A 83 -2.66 19.61 11.71
C LYS A 83 -1.41 20.46 11.81
N ILE A 84 -0.76 20.76 10.68
CA ILE A 84 0.42 21.64 10.65
C ILE A 84 0.06 23.05 11.10
N SER A 85 -1.11 23.54 10.67
CA SER A 85 -1.65 24.86 10.99
C SER A 85 -3.18 24.80 10.90
N TYR A 86 -3.87 25.74 11.55
CA TYR A 86 -5.32 25.87 11.43
C TYR A 86 -5.78 26.23 10.00
N LYS A 87 -4.91 26.86 9.20
CA LYS A 87 -5.16 27.20 7.78
C LYS A 87 -4.86 26.07 6.81
N SER A 88 -4.26 24.96 7.27
CA SER A 88 -3.84 23.86 6.41
C SER A 88 -4.62 22.59 6.71
N GLU A 89 -5.08 21.92 5.67
CA GLU A 89 -5.68 20.58 5.77
C GLU A 89 -4.62 19.48 5.96
N LYS A 90 -3.33 19.82 5.79
CA LYS A 90 -2.24 18.83 5.91
C LYS A 90 -2.06 18.41 7.37
N THR A 91 -2.02 17.10 7.58
CA THR A 91 -1.74 16.47 8.87
C THR A 91 -0.38 15.80 8.86
N ILE A 92 0.30 15.86 10.00
CA ILE A 92 1.56 15.12 10.24
C ILE A 92 1.32 14.07 11.32
N TRP A 93 1.93 12.92 11.16
CA TRP A 93 1.95 11.87 12.16
C TRP A 93 2.92 12.21 13.26
N LEU A 94 2.46 12.06 14.50
CA LEU A 94 3.30 12.22 15.68
C LEU A 94 4.04 10.90 16.00
N PRO A 95 5.25 10.98 16.56
CA PRO A 95 5.95 9.81 17.05
C PRO A 95 5.14 9.15 18.18
N LYS A 96 5.25 7.83 18.32
CA LYS A 96 4.48 7.05 19.30
C LYS A 96 4.67 7.55 20.74
N SER A 97 5.82 8.15 21.06
CA SER A 97 6.11 8.74 22.38
C SER A 97 5.23 9.95 22.73
N GLN A 98 4.59 10.57 21.74
CA GLN A 98 3.68 11.72 21.93
C GLN A 98 2.21 11.30 21.87
N TRP A 99 1.91 10.03 21.70
CA TRP A 99 0.54 9.55 21.70
C TRP A 99 0.00 9.50 23.11
N ILE A 100 -1.27 9.84 23.27
CA ILE A 100 -1.99 9.72 24.53
C ILE A 100 -2.63 8.34 24.54
N VAL A 101 -2.16 7.47 25.43
CA VAL A 101 -2.68 6.11 25.59
C VAL A 101 -3.36 6.02 26.95
N VAL A 102 -4.64 5.69 26.97
CA VAL A 102 -5.40 5.37 28.17
C VAL A 102 -5.72 3.88 28.13
N GLU A 103 -5.20 3.16 29.11
CA GLU A 103 -5.35 1.70 29.16
C GLU A 103 -6.68 1.29 29.77
N ASN A 104 -7.17 0.11 29.38
CA ASN A 104 -8.35 -0.55 29.96
C ASN A 104 -9.61 0.32 29.96
N THR A 105 -9.85 1.06 28.88
CA THR A 105 -11.05 1.91 28.73
C THR A 105 -12.30 1.13 28.36
N HIS A 106 -12.15 -0.08 27.85
CA HIS A 106 -13.23 -0.95 27.41
C HIS A 106 -12.79 -2.43 27.43
N GLU A 107 -13.74 -3.33 27.31
CA GLU A 107 -13.48 -4.77 27.25
C GLU A 107 -12.62 -5.13 26.04
N ALA A 108 -11.54 -5.88 26.25
CA ALA A 108 -10.64 -6.32 25.21
C ALA A 108 -11.31 -7.37 24.29
N ILE A 109 -11.18 -7.19 22.98
CA ILE A 109 -11.62 -8.15 21.97
C ILE A 109 -10.55 -9.23 21.75
N ILE A 110 -9.28 -8.84 21.90
CA ILE A 110 -8.08 -9.67 21.72
C ILE A 110 -7.29 -9.63 23.01
N GLU A 111 -6.83 -10.78 23.46
CA GLU A 111 -5.96 -10.89 24.65
C GLU A 111 -4.62 -10.19 24.40
N ARG A 112 -4.08 -9.53 25.43
CA ARG A 112 -2.84 -8.75 25.35
C ARG A 112 -1.67 -9.61 24.86
N GLU A 113 -1.55 -10.83 25.36
CA GLU A 113 -0.50 -11.78 24.99
C GLU A 113 -0.55 -12.12 23.50
N MET A 114 -1.76 -12.34 22.98
CA MET A 114 -1.97 -12.61 21.54
C MET A 114 -1.55 -11.40 20.70
N PHE A 115 -1.93 -10.21 21.09
CA PHE A 115 -1.56 -8.97 20.41
C PHE A 115 -0.03 -8.79 20.38
N GLU A 116 0.64 -8.92 21.52
CA GLU A 116 2.09 -8.76 21.64
C GLU A 116 2.86 -9.80 20.82
N MET A 117 2.37 -11.05 20.80
CA MET A 117 2.96 -12.11 19.99
C MET A 117 2.89 -11.75 18.49
N VAL A 118 1.74 -11.25 18.02
CA VAL A 118 1.58 -10.79 16.64
C VAL A 118 2.53 -9.62 16.36
N GLN A 119 2.69 -8.64 17.27
CA GLN A 119 3.63 -7.53 17.08
C GLN A 119 5.06 -8.04 16.92
N ARG A 120 5.53 -8.96 17.76
CA ARG A 120 6.86 -9.57 17.67
C ARG A 120 7.07 -10.25 16.33
N MET A 121 6.14 -11.12 15.93
CA MET A 121 6.22 -11.81 14.64
C MET A 121 6.25 -10.85 13.44
N MET A 122 5.54 -9.73 13.51
CA MET A 122 5.55 -8.72 12.45
C MET A 122 6.88 -7.95 12.41
N GLN A 123 7.48 -7.64 13.55
CA GLN A 123 8.79 -6.98 13.64
C GLN A 123 9.90 -7.86 13.07
N GLU A 124 9.94 -9.14 13.41
CA GLU A 124 10.91 -10.10 12.91
C GLU A 124 10.85 -10.26 11.38
N ARG A 125 9.68 -10.06 10.78
CA ARG A 125 9.47 -10.10 9.33
C ARG A 125 9.88 -8.82 8.60
N THR A 126 10.10 -7.72 9.32
CA THR A 126 10.54 -6.47 8.71
C THR A 126 12.01 -6.63 8.30
N ARG A 127 12.23 -7.11 7.08
CA ARG A 127 13.57 -7.05 6.46
C ARG A 127 13.92 -5.59 6.29
N SER A 128 15.04 -5.16 6.86
CA SER A 128 15.67 -3.89 6.54
C SER A 128 16.16 -3.98 5.09
N GLY A 129 15.27 -3.71 4.13
CA GLY A 129 15.69 -3.53 2.75
C GLY A 129 16.51 -2.26 2.67
N GLU A 130 17.69 -2.32 2.04
CA GLU A 130 18.39 -1.13 1.58
C GLU A 130 17.36 -0.20 0.93
N LYS A 131 17.41 1.09 1.25
CA LYS A 131 16.56 2.09 0.61
C LYS A 131 16.89 2.09 -0.88
N GLY A 132 16.14 1.32 -1.65
CA GLY A 132 16.34 1.22 -3.09
C GLY A 132 16.10 2.58 -3.73
N THR A 133 16.91 2.91 -4.73
CA THR A 133 16.72 4.10 -5.57
C THR A 133 15.32 4.05 -6.19
N ILE A 134 14.57 5.14 -6.03
CA ILE A 134 13.24 5.26 -6.61
C ILE A 134 13.39 5.39 -8.12
N HIS A 135 12.81 4.47 -8.88
CA HIS A 135 12.85 4.50 -10.33
C HIS A 135 12.13 5.74 -10.89
N PRO A 136 12.66 6.44 -11.91
CA PRO A 136 12.04 7.66 -12.48
C PRO A 136 10.59 7.48 -12.93
N LEU A 137 10.24 6.28 -13.43
CA LEU A 137 8.88 5.94 -13.88
C LEU A 137 7.98 5.42 -12.76
N ALA A 138 8.46 5.33 -11.50
CA ALA A 138 7.68 4.87 -10.37
C ALA A 138 6.42 5.75 -10.19
N LYS A 139 5.26 5.10 -10.03
CA LYS A 139 3.93 5.73 -9.90
C LYS A 139 3.45 6.53 -11.12
N LYS A 140 4.23 6.64 -12.19
CA LYS A 140 3.84 7.35 -13.42
C LYS A 140 3.18 6.44 -14.46
N VAL A 141 3.40 5.13 -14.36
CA VAL A 141 2.79 4.15 -15.26
C VAL A 141 1.46 3.69 -14.71
N VAL A 142 0.42 3.76 -15.52
CA VAL A 142 -0.95 3.38 -15.14
C VAL A 142 -1.45 2.25 -16.02
N CYS A 143 -2.35 1.45 -15.48
CA CYS A 143 -3.00 0.36 -16.20
C CYS A 143 -4.05 0.91 -17.18
N GLY A 144 -3.97 0.55 -18.47
CA GLY A 144 -4.95 0.97 -19.47
C GLY A 144 -6.38 0.45 -19.24
N CYS A 145 -6.54 -0.66 -18.47
CA CYS A 145 -7.86 -1.22 -18.19
C CYS A 145 -8.57 -0.57 -17.00
N CYS A 146 -7.85 -0.26 -15.92
CA CYS A 146 -8.48 0.21 -14.67
C CYS A 146 -7.91 1.53 -14.14
N GLY A 147 -6.95 2.15 -14.81
CA GLY A 147 -6.33 3.41 -14.40
C GLY A 147 -5.46 3.35 -13.13
N SER A 148 -5.36 2.19 -12.48
CA SER A 148 -4.52 2.02 -11.29
C SER A 148 -3.05 2.03 -11.64
N CYS A 149 -2.21 2.52 -10.72
CA CYS A 149 -0.76 2.49 -10.90
C CYS A 149 -0.25 1.06 -11.11
N MET A 150 0.74 0.93 -11.99
CA MET A 150 1.52 -0.28 -12.13
C MET A 150 2.55 -0.37 -11.02
N GLU A 151 2.77 -1.57 -10.48
CA GLU A 151 3.76 -1.84 -9.44
C GLU A 151 4.86 -2.75 -9.95
N GLN A 152 6.09 -2.46 -9.52
CA GLN A 152 7.23 -3.31 -9.85
C GLN A 152 7.10 -4.65 -9.10
N THR A 153 7.29 -5.73 -9.81
CA THR A 153 7.35 -7.08 -9.23
C THR A 153 8.78 -7.45 -8.83
N GLY A 154 8.90 -8.56 -8.10
CA GLY A 154 10.20 -9.04 -7.63
C GLY A 154 11.26 -9.12 -8.74
N ARG A 155 12.49 -9.00 -8.32
CA ARG A 155 13.68 -9.09 -9.20
C ARG A 155 13.96 -10.55 -9.51
N GLN A 156 14.09 -10.87 -10.79
CA GLN A 156 14.54 -12.21 -11.22
C GLN A 156 15.94 -12.08 -11.83
N PRO A 157 16.93 -12.87 -11.36
CA PRO A 157 18.27 -12.87 -11.93
C PRO A 157 18.23 -13.40 -13.36
N ARG A 158 19.01 -12.78 -14.25
CA ARG A 158 19.32 -13.30 -15.58
C ARG A 158 20.58 -14.14 -15.54
N ALA A 159 20.79 -14.96 -16.55
CA ALA A 159 22.02 -15.74 -16.72
C ALA A 159 23.29 -14.86 -16.83
N ASP A 160 23.13 -13.61 -17.28
CA ASP A 160 24.19 -12.59 -17.40
C ASP A 160 24.47 -11.82 -16.10
N GLY A 161 23.85 -12.20 -14.96
CA GLY A 161 23.99 -11.53 -13.67
C GLY A 161 23.13 -10.27 -13.53
N THR A 162 22.47 -9.79 -14.57
CA THR A 162 21.54 -8.64 -14.50
C THR A 162 20.21 -9.08 -13.88
N GLN A 163 19.46 -8.11 -13.32
CA GLN A 163 18.17 -8.39 -12.71
C GLN A 163 17.02 -7.95 -13.62
N ARG A 164 16.16 -8.88 -13.98
CA ARG A 164 14.90 -8.54 -14.67
C ARG A 164 13.95 -7.85 -13.71
N ARG A 165 13.39 -6.75 -14.16
CA ARG A 165 12.38 -5.97 -13.44
C ARG A 165 11.13 -5.91 -14.28
N TYR A 166 10.02 -6.39 -13.75
CA TYR A 166 8.73 -6.34 -14.42
C TYR A 166 7.78 -5.40 -13.68
N ILE A 167 6.87 -4.82 -14.42
CA ILE A 167 5.73 -4.07 -13.87
C ILE A 167 4.43 -4.76 -14.23
N ARG A 168 3.46 -4.71 -13.35
CA ARG A 168 2.12 -5.23 -13.55
C ARG A 168 1.07 -4.42 -12.80
N CYS A 169 -0.18 -4.59 -13.18
CA CYS A 169 -1.27 -3.85 -12.57
C CYS A 169 -1.43 -4.20 -11.08
N ARG A 170 -1.36 -3.16 -10.24
CA ARG A 170 -1.58 -3.28 -8.79
C ARG A 170 -2.97 -3.82 -8.47
N MET A 171 -4.00 -3.37 -9.19
CA MET A 171 -5.37 -3.81 -8.94
C MET A 171 -5.56 -5.28 -9.31
N HIS A 172 -5.00 -5.73 -10.44
CA HIS A 172 -5.06 -7.15 -10.81
C HIS A 172 -4.40 -8.06 -9.76
N GLN A 173 -3.32 -7.61 -9.13
CA GLN A 173 -2.66 -8.40 -8.07
C GLN A 173 -3.51 -8.55 -6.81
N ARG A 174 -4.33 -7.53 -6.50
CA ARG A 174 -5.10 -7.45 -5.26
C ARG A 174 -6.51 -8.00 -5.41
N ALA A 175 -7.09 -7.78 -6.57
CA ALA A 175 -8.47 -8.12 -6.90
C ALA A 175 -8.57 -8.42 -8.40
N PRO A 176 -8.25 -9.64 -8.83
CA PRO A 176 -8.31 -10.04 -10.24
C PRO A 176 -9.67 -9.86 -10.87
N GLU A 177 -10.73 -9.93 -10.07
CA GLU A 177 -12.12 -9.71 -10.47
C GLU A 177 -12.42 -8.26 -10.87
N VAL A 178 -11.64 -7.30 -10.35
CA VAL A 178 -11.80 -5.86 -10.63
C VAL A 178 -11.01 -5.43 -11.87
N CYS A 179 -9.89 -6.09 -12.14
CA CYS A 179 -9.06 -5.79 -13.29
C CYS A 179 -8.53 -7.06 -13.95
N GLY A 180 -8.99 -7.33 -15.16
CA GLY A 180 -8.57 -8.50 -15.96
C GLY A 180 -7.16 -8.40 -16.58
N ASN A 181 -6.44 -7.29 -16.39
CA ASN A 181 -5.12 -7.10 -17.00
C ASN A 181 -4.03 -7.97 -16.35
N LYS A 182 -3.75 -9.11 -16.96
CA LYS A 182 -2.69 -10.07 -16.56
C LYS A 182 -1.31 -9.71 -17.11
N THR A 183 -1.20 -8.68 -17.94
CA THR A 183 0.04 -8.34 -18.64
C THR A 183 1.14 -7.96 -17.65
N CYS A 184 2.30 -8.54 -17.85
CA CYS A 184 3.53 -8.23 -17.16
C CYS A 184 4.53 -7.66 -18.17
N THR A 185 4.92 -6.41 -18.02
CA THR A 185 5.78 -5.69 -18.97
C THR A 185 7.18 -5.57 -18.40
N ASP A 186 8.20 -5.86 -19.21
CA ASP A 186 9.61 -5.64 -18.84
C ASP A 186 9.87 -4.14 -18.66
N MET A 187 10.48 -3.78 -17.54
CA MET A 187 10.76 -2.38 -17.20
C MET A 187 11.77 -1.77 -18.18
N SER A 188 12.77 -2.52 -18.61
CA SER A 188 13.78 -2.04 -19.54
C SER A 188 13.20 -1.76 -20.92
N ALA A 189 12.26 -2.59 -21.38
CA ALA A 189 11.56 -2.33 -22.65
C ALA A 189 10.72 -1.05 -22.58
N LEU A 190 10.05 -0.82 -21.44
CA LEU A 190 9.29 0.41 -21.22
C LEU A 190 10.19 1.64 -21.14
N GLU A 191 11.33 1.55 -20.46
CA GLU A 191 12.32 2.64 -20.40
C GLU A 191 12.80 3.04 -21.79
N ASN A 192 13.18 2.06 -22.60
CA ASN A 192 13.64 2.30 -23.96
C ASN A 192 12.55 2.98 -24.81
N ALA A 193 11.32 2.48 -24.74
CA ALA A 193 10.21 3.09 -25.47
C ALA A 193 9.94 4.55 -25.05
N VAL A 194 10.03 4.85 -23.75
CA VAL A 194 9.89 6.22 -23.24
C VAL A 194 11.05 7.10 -23.69
N LEU A 195 12.29 6.61 -23.64
CA LEU A 195 13.47 7.35 -24.07
C LEU A 195 13.44 7.63 -25.58
N GLU A 196 13.07 6.65 -26.39
CA GLU A 196 12.90 6.84 -27.84
C GLU A 196 11.86 7.93 -28.15
N ARG A 197 10.73 7.91 -27.40
CA ARG A 197 9.69 8.93 -27.58
C ARG A 197 10.16 10.33 -27.16
N ILE A 198 10.92 10.43 -26.06
CA ILE A 198 11.51 11.69 -25.60
C ILE A 198 12.51 12.21 -26.64
N ARG A 199 13.38 11.32 -27.18
CA ARG A 199 14.36 11.69 -28.21
C ARG A 199 13.68 12.18 -29.49
N ALA A 200 12.65 11.48 -29.96
CA ALA A 200 11.87 11.90 -31.10
C ALA A 200 11.24 13.28 -30.88
N TYR A 201 10.61 13.47 -29.70
CA TYR A 201 10.04 14.77 -29.34
C TYR A 201 11.09 15.88 -29.24
N ALA A 202 12.24 15.58 -28.65
CA ALA A 202 13.35 16.54 -28.57
C ALA A 202 13.90 16.92 -29.95
N ALA A 203 14.01 15.97 -30.87
CA ALA A 203 14.46 16.23 -32.24
C ALA A 203 13.53 17.18 -33.02
N ASP A 204 12.23 17.15 -32.72
CA ASP A 204 11.24 18.04 -33.36
C ASP A 204 11.30 19.49 -32.84
N TYR A 205 11.83 19.69 -31.60
CA TYR A 205 11.79 21.00 -30.92
C TYR A 205 13.16 21.62 -30.63
N PHE A 206 14.25 20.82 -30.64
CA PHE A 206 15.60 21.30 -30.36
C PHE A 206 16.48 21.18 -31.56
N GLU A 207 16.96 22.31 -32.07
CA GLU A 207 18.06 22.36 -33.04
C GLU A 207 19.36 22.01 -32.29
N PRO A 208 20.05 20.92 -32.63
CA PRO A 208 21.20 20.45 -31.85
C PRO A 208 22.39 21.45 -31.82
N GLU A 209 22.41 22.43 -32.72
CA GLU A 209 23.49 23.41 -32.81
C GLU A 209 23.47 24.52 -31.73
N LYS A 210 22.40 24.59 -30.94
CA LYS A 210 22.23 25.66 -29.91
C LYS A 210 22.42 25.21 -28.45
N VAL A 211 22.73 23.96 -28.20
CA VAL A 211 22.95 23.46 -26.84
C VAL A 211 24.44 23.39 -26.52
N THR A 212 25.01 24.48 -26.08
CA THR A 212 26.32 24.46 -25.39
C THR A 212 26.12 23.95 -23.97
N LEU A 213 26.64 22.74 -23.68
CA LEU A 213 26.72 22.24 -22.31
C LEU A 213 27.71 23.11 -21.54
N PRO A 214 27.38 23.56 -20.29
CA PRO A 214 28.38 24.23 -19.45
C PRO A 214 29.53 23.24 -19.18
N GLU A 215 30.77 23.70 -19.40
CA GLU A 215 31.94 22.94 -19.00
C GLU A 215 31.89 22.73 -17.47
N GLN A 216 32.09 21.48 -17.07
CA GLN A 216 32.17 21.11 -15.65
C GLN A 216 33.62 21.48 -15.19
N ASP A 217 33.75 22.51 -14.36
CA ASP A 217 34.93 22.77 -13.58
C ASP A 217 35.13 21.73 -12.46
#